data_d9e03a001c93c7aec2227ac8eaef938d
#
_entry.id   d9e03a001c93c7aec2227ac8eaef938d
#
_cell.length_a   1.000
_cell.length_b   1.000
_cell.length_c   1.000
_cell.angle_alpha   90.00
_cell.angle_beta   90.00
_cell.angle_gamma   90.00
#
_symmetry.space_group_name_H-M   'P 1'
#
loop_
_entity.id
_entity.type
_entity.pdbx_description
1 polymer ?
#
loop_
_entity_poly.entity_id
_entity_poly.type
_entity_poly.pdbx_seq_one_letter_code
_entity_poly.pdbx_strand_id
1 'polypeptide(L)'
;MNMTSIACPLLKRTLVLSAIGILSGISATYAQTDTITDHRTTEVYSPVPPVVTPGAQCGDAPSDAVVLFDGKNLDKWVSVSDGGPAKWVVADGILTVNKKAGNIQTKESFTNYQLHLEYRIPSTITGSDQARGNSGIFLASTGKGDEGYELQVLDNYNNKTYVNGQVGSIYKQSIPLANACRKPGEWQTYDVIWTAPVFHTDGSLASPARVTAFHNGVLVQNNFELKGGTRYIGLPTYKAHGPSPIKLQAHGDPSEPISFRNIWVRPL
;
A
#
# COMPACT_ATOMS: atom_id res chain seq x y z
N MET A 1 49.16 54.67 -43.89
CA MET A 1 49.11 55.39 -45.17
C MET A 1 47.64 55.52 -45.57
N ASN A 2 47.14 56.76 -45.52
CA ASN A 2 45.98 57.37 -46.20
C ASN A 2 44.69 56.61 -46.29
N MET A 3 43.67 56.99 -45.49
CA MET A 3 42.64 58.00 -45.74
C MET A 3 42.01 57.98 -47.13
N THR A 4 40.73 57.71 -47.16
CA THR A 4 39.80 58.69 -47.81
C THR A 4 38.34 58.37 -47.40
N SER A 5 37.74 59.41 -46.82
CA SER A 5 36.35 59.61 -46.50
C SER A 5 35.52 59.85 -47.79
N ILE A 6 34.32 59.29 -47.85
CA ILE A 6 33.27 59.82 -48.72
C ILE A 6 31.97 59.90 -47.97
N ALA A 7 31.49 61.09 -47.72
CA ALA A 7 30.18 61.42 -47.22
C ALA A 7 29.13 61.36 -48.29
N CYS A 8 27.92 60.95 -48.03
CA CYS A 8 26.76 61.16 -48.89
C CYS A 8 25.48 61.25 -48.07
N PRO A 9 24.47 61.94 -48.56
CA PRO A 9 23.66 62.84 -47.71
C PRO A 9 22.35 62.27 -47.18
N LEU A 10 21.86 62.99 -46.17
CA LEU A 10 20.57 62.80 -45.51
C LEU A 10 19.39 62.88 -46.47
N LEU A 11 18.56 61.89 -46.52
CA LEU A 11 17.21 61.95 -47.04
C LEU A 11 16.23 61.86 -45.87
N LYS A 12 15.61 62.98 -45.53
CA LYS A 12 14.54 63.07 -44.53
C LYS A 12 13.30 62.40 -45.12
N ARG A 13 12.90 61.25 -44.61
CA ARG A 13 11.56 60.69 -44.80
C ARG A 13 10.75 60.88 -43.54
N THR A 14 9.75 61.70 -43.61
CA THR A 14 8.71 61.91 -42.61
C THR A 14 7.89 60.64 -42.45
N LEU A 15 7.99 59.97 -41.32
CA LEU A 15 7.16 58.85 -40.98
C LEU A 15 5.89 59.36 -40.25
N VAL A 16 4.74 59.21 -40.92
CA VAL A 16 3.43 59.41 -40.34
C VAL A 16 3.11 58.16 -39.56
N LEU A 17 3.19 58.21 -38.22
CA LEU A 17 2.70 57.16 -37.34
C LEU A 17 1.17 57.23 -37.27
N SER A 18 0.49 56.34 -37.94
CA SER A 18 -0.92 56.03 -37.69
C SER A 18 -1.00 55.12 -36.45
N ALA A 19 -1.37 55.67 -35.33
CA ALA A 19 -1.68 54.86 -34.13
C ALA A 19 -3.04 54.16 -34.31
N ILE A 20 -3.03 52.85 -34.68
CA ILE A 20 -4.21 52.01 -34.61
C ILE A 20 -4.29 51.49 -33.16
N GLY A 21 -5.17 52.10 -32.38
CA GLY A 21 -5.50 51.62 -31.04
C GLY A 21 -6.27 50.27 -31.15
N ILE A 22 -5.59 49.14 -30.82
CA ILE A 22 -6.25 47.88 -30.63
C ILE A 22 -6.84 47.91 -29.19
N LEU A 23 -8.13 48.21 -29.07
CA LEU A 23 -8.88 47.94 -27.85
C LEU A 23 -9.01 46.41 -27.74
N SER A 24 -8.12 45.79 -26.97
CA SER A 24 -8.28 44.41 -26.52
C SER A 24 -9.38 44.40 -25.46
N GLY A 25 -10.61 44.14 -25.88
CA GLY A 25 -11.72 43.85 -24.95
C GLY A 25 -11.39 42.57 -24.17
N ILE A 26 -11.01 42.71 -22.92
CA ILE A 26 -10.96 41.58 -21.98
C ILE A 26 -12.40 41.20 -21.72
N SER A 27 -12.94 40.23 -22.44
CA SER A 27 -14.18 39.57 -22.10
C SER A 27 -13.92 38.73 -20.85
N ALA A 28 -14.22 39.28 -19.68
CA ALA A 28 -14.30 38.50 -18.47
C ALA A 28 -15.48 37.51 -18.64
N THR A 29 -15.18 36.28 -19.01
CA THR A 29 -16.14 35.19 -18.89
C THR A 29 -16.35 34.92 -17.41
N TYR A 30 -17.38 35.52 -16.84
CA TYR A 30 -17.90 35.09 -15.54
C TYR A 30 -18.40 33.66 -15.74
N ALA A 31 -17.74 32.69 -15.11
CA ALA A 31 -18.29 31.37 -14.96
C ALA A 31 -19.64 31.53 -14.24
N GLN A 32 -20.73 31.33 -14.94
CA GLN A 32 -22.05 31.29 -14.35
C GLN A 32 -22.06 30.10 -13.42
N THR A 33 -21.94 30.32 -12.11
CA THR A 33 -22.20 29.30 -11.11
C THR A 33 -23.70 29.09 -11.10
N ASP A 34 -24.18 28.04 -11.74
CA ASP A 34 -25.57 27.63 -11.66
C ASP A 34 -25.89 27.44 -10.18
N THR A 35 -26.69 28.32 -9.61
CA THR A 35 -27.12 28.21 -8.24
C THR A 35 -28.15 27.07 -8.17
N ILE A 36 -27.71 25.88 -7.68
CA ILE A 36 -28.62 24.77 -7.44
C ILE A 36 -29.53 25.14 -6.29
N THR A 37 -30.84 25.32 -6.57
CA THR A 37 -31.86 25.69 -5.59
C THR A 37 -32.77 24.54 -5.20
N ASP A 38 -32.77 23.46 -5.94
CA ASP A 38 -33.50 22.24 -5.64
C ASP A 38 -32.54 21.13 -5.16
N HIS A 39 -32.70 20.70 -3.90
CA HIS A 39 -31.86 19.65 -3.29
C HIS A 39 -31.88 18.36 -4.09
N ARG A 40 -32.97 18.02 -4.77
CA ARG A 40 -33.13 16.80 -5.58
C ARG A 40 -32.18 16.74 -6.77
N THR A 41 -31.65 17.88 -7.24
CA THR A 41 -30.69 17.95 -8.37
C THR A 41 -29.38 17.21 -8.10
N THR A 42 -29.04 17.06 -6.83
CA THR A 42 -27.78 16.38 -6.41
C THR A 42 -28.02 14.98 -5.84
N GLU A 43 -29.28 14.52 -5.80
CA GLU A 43 -29.61 13.18 -5.33
C GLU A 43 -29.26 12.14 -6.40
N VAL A 44 -28.58 11.08 -6.00
CA VAL A 44 -28.16 9.99 -6.87
C VAL A 44 -28.75 8.67 -6.35
N TYR A 45 -29.52 7.99 -7.18
CA TYR A 45 -30.22 6.76 -6.82
C TYR A 45 -29.62 5.48 -7.44
N SER A 46 -28.56 5.63 -8.24
CA SER A 46 -27.88 4.51 -8.91
C SER A 46 -26.38 4.80 -9.05
N PRO A 47 -25.49 3.79 -8.89
CA PRO A 47 -25.83 2.40 -8.55
C PRO A 47 -26.26 2.25 -7.08
N VAL A 48 -27.19 1.33 -6.81
CA VAL A 48 -27.56 0.96 -5.43
C VAL A 48 -26.45 0.11 -4.83
N PRO A 49 -25.89 0.48 -3.66
CA PRO A 49 -24.86 -0.32 -3.01
C PRO A 49 -25.35 -1.75 -2.72
N PRO A 50 -24.50 -2.79 -2.89
CA PRO A 50 -24.85 -4.15 -2.51
C PRO A 50 -25.07 -4.26 -1.00
N VAL A 51 -26.02 -5.10 -0.60
CA VAL A 51 -26.24 -5.42 0.82
C VAL A 51 -25.22 -6.47 1.25
N VAL A 52 -24.36 -6.11 2.20
CA VAL A 52 -23.34 -7.00 2.79
C VAL A 52 -23.71 -7.21 4.25
N THR A 53 -23.78 -8.47 4.70
CA THR A 53 -23.98 -8.79 6.12
C THR A 53 -22.65 -8.65 6.84
N PRO A 54 -22.52 -7.78 7.84
CA PRO A 54 -21.28 -7.69 8.63
C PRO A 54 -21.08 -8.96 9.45
N GLY A 55 -19.83 -9.22 9.86
CA GLY A 55 -19.50 -10.29 10.78
C GLY A 55 -20.20 -10.12 12.12
N ALA A 56 -20.43 -11.21 12.85
CA ALA A 56 -21.16 -11.20 14.11
C ALA A 56 -20.43 -10.49 15.25
N GLN A 57 -19.09 -10.46 15.19
CA GLN A 57 -18.20 -9.80 16.14
C GLN A 57 -17.15 -8.95 15.39
N CYS A 58 -16.49 -8.04 16.13
CA CYS A 58 -15.37 -7.29 15.57
C CYS A 58 -14.27 -8.24 15.08
N GLY A 59 -13.84 -8.05 13.85
CA GLY A 59 -12.82 -8.89 13.21
C GLY A 59 -13.36 -10.11 12.45
N ASP A 60 -14.63 -10.48 12.61
CA ASP A 60 -15.22 -11.56 11.82
C ASP A 60 -15.37 -11.15 10.33
N ALA A 61 -15.25 -12.12 9.44
CA ALA A 61 -15.39 -11.91 8.01
C ALA A 61 -16.82 -11.48 7.64
N PRO A 62 -17.03 -10.41 6.85
CA PRO A 62 -18.32 -10.09 6.27
C PRO A 62 -18.71 -11.09 5.18
N SER A 63 -19.99 -11.09 4.80
CA SER A 63 -20.57 -12.12 3.92
C SER A 63 -19.99 -12.17 2.51
N ASP A 64 -19.32 -11.11 2.06
CA ASP A 64 -18.67 -10.99 0.75
C ASP A 64 -17.13 -11.12 0.82
N ALA A 65 -16.59 -11.50 1.97
CA ALA A 65 -15.17 -11.76 2.13
C ALA A 65 -14.78 -13.18 1.72
N VAL A 66 -13.57 -13.31 1.19
CA VAL A 66 -12.88 -14.59 1.00
C VAL A 66 -12.11 -14.91 2.27
N VAL A 67 -12.52 -15.97 2.97
CA VAL A 67 -11.80 -16.45 4.15
C VAL A 67 -10.55 -17.19 3.70
N LEU A 68 -9.39 -16.68 4.09
CA LEU A 68 -8.08 -17.24 3.75
C LEU A 68 -7.58 -18.26 4.78
N PHE A 69 -7.94 -18.06 6.06
CA PHE A 69 -7.65 -18.98 7.15
C PHE A 69 -8.70 -18.87 8.24
N ASP A 70 -9.42 -19.98 8.47
CA ASP A 70 -10.49 -20.14 9.49
C ASP A 70 -10.09 -21.05 10.66
N GLY A 71 -8.81 -21.38 10.76
CA GLY A 71 -8.29 -22.29 11.80
C GLY A 71 -8.24 -23.77 11.42
N LYS A 72 -8.69 -24.17 10.21
CA LYS A 72 -8.81 -25.60 9.86
C LYS A 72 -7.64 -26.13 9.03
N ASN A 73 -7.28 -25.45 7.95
CA ASN A 73 -6.26 -25.93 7.02
C ASN A 73 -5.63 -24.80 6.21
N LEU A 74 -4.65 -25.13 5.36
CA LEU A 74 -3.94 -24.24 4.46
C LEU A 74 -4.34 -24.40 3.00
N ASP A 75 -5.54 -24.85 2.71
CA ASP A 75 -6.01 -25.13 1.34
C ASP A 75 -6.00 -23.89 0.44
N LYS A 76 -6.04 -22.68 1.02
CA LYS A 76 -5.94 -21.40 0.31
C LYS A 76 -4.49 -20.93 0.09
N TRP A 77 -3.49 -21.67 0.62
CA TRP A 77 -2.10 -21.25 0.65
C TRP A 77 -1.16 -22.19 -0.08
N VAL A 78 -0.08 -21.66 -0.63
CA VAL A 78 1.03 -22.40 -1.24
C VAL A 78 2.37 -21.90 -0.72
N SER A 79 3.39 -22.73 -0.83
CA SER A 79 4.79 -22.35 -0.62
C SER A 79 5.24 -21.37 -1.72
N VAL A 80 5.90 -20.28 -1.35
CA VAL A 80 6.46 -19.31 -2.30
C VAL A 80 7.64 -19.89 -3.09
N SER A 81 8.38 -20.84 -2.51
CA SER A 81 9.60 -21.37 -3.11
C SER A 81 9.34 -22.27 -4.33
N ASP A 82 8.30 -23.12 -4.25
CA ASP A 82 8.03 -24.17 -5.24
C ASP A 82 6.57 -24.22 -5.72
N GLY A 83 5.68 -23.42 -5.14
CA GLY A 83 4.23 -23.46 -5.46
C GLY A 83 3.49 -24.67 -4.90
N GLY A 84 4.20 -25.54 -4.18
CA GLY A 84 3.63 -26.71 -3.53
C GLY A 84 2.79 -26.37 -2.30
N PRO A 85 2.25 -27.39 -1.58
CA PRO A 85 1.46 -27.16 -0.37
C PRO A 85 2.23 -26.37 0.69
N ALA A 86 1.58 -25.37 1.29
CA ALA A 86 2.12 -24.64 2.42
C ALA A 86 2.36 -25.61 3.61
N LYS A 87 3.51 -25.45 4.32
CA LYS A 87 3.95 -26.38 5.37
C LYS A 87 4.11 -25.68 6.72
N TRP A 88 3.34 -24.63 6.96
CA TRP A 88 3.22 -24.03 8.30
C TRP A 88 2.32 -24.91 9.17
N VAL A 89 2.44 -24.78 10.48
CA VAL A 89 1.76 -25.67 11.43
C VAL A 89 0.37 -25.12 11.77
N VAL A 90 -0.66 -25.92 11.57
CA VAL A 90 -2.04 -25.63 12.02
C VAL A 90 -2.36 -26.51 13.21
N ALA A 91 -2.62 -25.88 14.37
CA ALA A 91 -3.04 -26.56 15.59
C ALA A 91 -3.94 -25.61 16.41
N ASP A 92 -5.00 -26.16 17.02
CA ASP A 92 -5.92 -25.42 17.90
C ASP A 92 -6.48 -24.11 17.28
N GLY A 93 -6.77 -24.15 15.98
CA GLY A 93 -7.28 -22.97 15.27
C GLY A 93 -6.22 -21.92 14.92
N ILE A 94 -4.95 -22.20 15.18
CA ILE A 94 -3.82 -21.27 15.06
C ILE A 94 -2.87 -21.74 13.96
N LEU A 95 -2.43 -20.81 13.13
CA LEU A 95 -1.39 -20.99 12.12
C LEU A 95 -0.05 -20.49 12.66
N THR A 96 0.90 -21.38 12.92
CA THR A 96 2.24 -21.02 13.40
C THR A 96 3.26 -21.10 12.28
N VAL A 97 4.10 -20.08 12.17
CA VAL A 97 5.16 -19.98 11.17
C VAL A 97 6.13 -21.17 11.28
N ASN A 98 6.38 -21.83 10.17
CA ASN A 98 7.47 -22.79 10.05
C ASN A 98 8.63 -22.14 9.28
N LYS A 99 9.61 -21.61 10.00
CA LYS A 99 10.74 -20.87 9.40
C LYS A 99 11.52 -21.71 8.39
N LYS A 100 11.63 -23.05 8.61
CA LYS A 100 12.32 -23.95 7.69
C LYS A 100 11.55 -24.18 6.38
N ALA A 101 10.23 -24.00 6.40
CA ALA A 101 9.39 -24.16 5.22
C ALA A 101 9.38 -22.90 4.32
N GLY A 102 9.89 -21.77 4.82
CA GLY A 102 9.87 -20.51 4.09
C GLY A 102 8.50 -19.83 4.01
N ASN A 103 8.42 -18.81 3.19
CA ASN A 103 7.24 -17.98 3.03
C ASN A 103 6.07 -18.76 2.39
N ILE A 104 4.86 -18.37 2.76
CA ILE A 104 3.63 -18.88 2.12
C ILE A 104 2.87 -17.71 1.47
N GLN A 105 2.12 -17.98 0.43
CA GLN A 105 1.25 -17.01 -0.24
C GLN A 105 -0.10 -17.61 -0.59
N THR A 106 -1.09 -16.75 -0.80
CA THR A 106 -2.42 -17.19 -1.26
C THR A 106 -2.33 -17.80 -2.64
N LYS A 107 -3.16 -18.82 -2.92
CA LYS A 107 -3.36 -19.37 -4.27
C LYS A 107 -4.03 -18.35 -5.18
N GLU A 108 -4.98 -17.62 -4.64
CA GLU A 108 -5.73 -16.56 -5.31
C GLU A 108 -4.93 -15.26 -5.30
N SER A 109 -5.08 -14.50 -6.39
CA SER A 109 -4.47 -13.18 -6.55
C SER A 109 -5.52 -12.09 -6.45
N PHE A 110 -5.15 -10.95 -5.85
CA PHE A 110 -6.03 -9.83 -5.59
C PHE A 110 -5.45 -8.53 -6.16
N THR A 111 -6.33 -7.57 -6.48
CA THR A 111 -5.94 -6.22 -6.93
C THR A 111 -6.14 -5.24 -5.77
N ASN A 112 -7.35 -4.71 -5.63
CA ASN A 112 -7.71 -3.81 -4.53
C ASN A 112 -8.52 -4.59 -3.51
N TYR A 113 -8.26 -4.37 -2.24
CA TYR A 113 -8.97 -5.13 -1.21
C TYR A 113 -8.89 -4.49 0.17
N GLN A 114 -9.82 -4.91 1.02
CA GLN A 114 -9.72 -4.85 2.48
C GLN A 114 -9.16 -6.18 2.98
N LEU A 115 -8.18 -6.13 3.87
CA LEU A 115 -7.59 -7.30 4.51
C LEU A 115 -7.75 -7.18 6.03
N HIS A 116 -8.15 -8.26 6.68
CA HIS A 116 -8.05 -8.43 8.12
C HIS A 116 -7.19 -9.65 8.43
N LEU A 117 -6.35 -9.53 9.42
CA LEU A 117 -5.65 -10.67 10.01
C LEU A 117 -5.27 -10.41 11.47
N GLU A 118 -5.19 -11.49 12.23
CA GLU A 118 -4.68 -11.44 13.58
C GLU A 118 -3.35 -12.19 13.68
N TYR A 119 -2.42 -11.63 14.43
CA TYR A 119 -1.13 -12.27 14.70
C TYR A 119 -0.76 -12.20 16.18
N ARG A 120 0.14 -13.06 16.63
CA ARG A 120 0.60 -13.09 18.00
C ARG A 120 2.10 -13.38 18.07
N ILE A 121 2.80 -12.49 18.76
CA ILE A 121 4.17 -12.73 19.20
C ILE A 121 4.09 -13.67 20.41
N PRO A 122 4.82 -14.80 20.47
CA PRO A 122 4.77 -15.69 21.62
C PRO A 122 5.26 -15.00 22.89
N SER A 123 4.68 -15.34 24.04
CA SER A 123 5.06 -14.76 25.35
C SER A 123 6.51 -15.07 25.76
N THR A 124 7.08 -16.12 25.17
CA THR A 124 8.47 -16.57 25.39
C THR A 124 9.47 -15.92 24.44
N ILE A 125 9.03 -14.94 23.63
CA ILE A 125 9.87 -14.35 22.59
C ILE A 125 11.22 -13.85 23.11
N THR A 126 12.28 -14.21 22.44
CA THR A 126 13.66 -13.77 22.71
C THR A 126 14.21 -12.90 21.58
N GLY A 127 15.41 -12.37 21.77
CA GLY A 127 16.06 -11.52 20.79
C GLY A 127 15.81 -10.04 21.02
N SER A 128 16.30 -9.23 20.08
CA SER A 128 16.19 -7.76 20.08
C SER A 128 16.22 -7.22 18.67
N ASP A 129 15.85 -5.94 18.52
CA ASP A 129 15.86 -5.24 17.21
C ASP A 129 15.04 -6.02 16.16
N GLN A 130 15.52 -6.17 14.96
CA GLN A 130 14.90 -6.93 13.87
C GLN A 130 14.94 -8.45 14.06
N ALA A 131 15.68 -8.95 15.04
CA ALA A 131 15.74 -10.37 15.38
C ALA A 131 14.79 -10.76 16.52
N ARG A 132 13.62 -10.07 16.62
CA ARG A 132 12.64 -10.34 17.66
C ARG A 132 11.22 -10.34 17.11
N GLY A 133 10.65 -11.52 16.86
CA GLY A 133 9.27 -11.68 16.38
C GLY A 133 9.04 -11.06 15.01
N ASN A 134 10.03 -11.17 14.13
CA ASN A 134 9.99 -10.59 12.80
C ASN A 134 9.20 -11.46 11.82
N SER A 135 8.38 -10.80 11.03
CA SER A 135 7.64 -11.32 9.88
C SER A 135 7.19 -10.14 9.01
N GLY A 136 6.52 -10.42 7.91
CA GLY A 136 5.97 -9.41 7.01
C GLY A 136 4.68 -9.88 6.35
N ILE A 137 3.80 -8.94 6.06
CA ILE A 137 2.62 -9.13 5.24
C ILE A 137 2.90 -8.43 3.91
N PHE A 138 3.14 -9.20 2.86
CA PHE A 138 3.30 -8.62 1.53
C PHE A 138 1.92 -8.45 0.88
N LEU A 139 1.48 -7.22 0.77
CA LEU A 139 0.17 -6.84 0.22
C LEU A 139 0.04 -7.21 -1.27
N ALA A 140 1.14 -7.30 -1.98
CA ALA A 140 1.25 -7.94 -3.28
C ALA A 140 2.60 -8.66 -3.36
N SER A 141 2.57 -9.98 -3.51
CA SER A 141 3.75 -10.81 -3.75
C SER A 141 4.11 -10.75 -5.23
N THR A 142 5.25 -10.17 -5.57
CA THR A 142 5.66 -9.97 -6.97
C THR A 142 6.76 -10.92 -7.43
N GLY A 143 7.18 -11.85 -6.56
CA GLY A 143 8.23 -12.80 -6.87
C GLY A 143 8.61 -13.70 -5.71
N LYS A 144 9.72 -14.43 -5.88
CA LYS A 144 10.29 -15.32 -4.86
C LYS A 144 10.90 -14.53 -3.70
N GLY A 145 11.14 -15.21 -2.58
CA GLY A 145 11.71 -14.58 -1.37
C GLY A 145 10.83 -13.44 -0.86
N ASP A 146 11.45 -12.30 -0.58
CA ASP A 146 10.81 -11.12 -0.01
C ASP A 146 10.54 -10.03 -1.06
N GLU A 147 10.21 -10.42 -2.30
CA GLU A 147 9.78 -9.49 -3.33
C GLU A 147 8.29 -9.14 -3.17
N GLY A 148 7.97 -7.85 -3.17
CA GLY A 148 6.59 -7.33 -3.03
C GLY A 148 6.52 -6.05 -2.21
N TYR A 149 5.36 -5.79 -1.61
CA TYR A 149 5.05 -4.57 -0.85
C TYR A 149 4.75 -4.95 0.59
N GLU A 150 5.73 -4.79 1.45
CA GLU A 150 5.71 -5.31 2.82
C GLU A 150 5.17 -4.30 3.82
N LEU A 151 4.12 -4.71 4.55
CA LEU A 151 3.70 -4.16 5.83
C LEU A 151 4.37 -4.96 6.94
N GLN A 152 5.19 -4.28 7.74
CA GLN A 152 6.04 -4.92 8.74
C GLN A 152 5.27 -5.51 9.91
N VAL A 153 5.62 -6.73 10.29
CA VAL A 153 5.28 -7.38 11.54
C VAL A 153 6.55 -7.56 12.38
N LEU A 154 6.54 -7.03 13.60
CA LEU A 154 7.68 -7.08 14.52
C LEU A 154 7.19 -6.97 15.96
N ASP A 155 7.90 -7.53 16.93
CA ASP A 155 7.68 -7.15 18.31
C ASP A 155 8.34 -5.79 18.60
N ASN A 156 7.52 -4.76 18.76
CA ASN A 156 7.96 -3.43 19.19
C ASN A 156 7.45 -3.05 20.59
N TYR A 157 6.93 -4.01 21.36
CA TYR A 157 6.66 -3.79 22.77
C TYR A 157 7.98 -3.81 23.55
N ASN A 158 8.44 -2.64 23.98
CA ASN A 158 9.73 -2.46 24.64
C ASN A 158 10.95 -2.95 23.84
N ASN A 159 10.85 -3.03 22.51
CA ASN A 159 11.94 -3.40 21.63
C ASN A 159 12.23 -2.24 20.66
N LYS A 160 13.44 -1.72 20.69
CA LYS A 160 13.89 -0.62 19.82
C LYS A 160 14.47 -1.17 18.52
N THR A 161 14.15 -0.51 17.41
CA THR A 161 14.71 -0.76 16.09
C THR A 161 14.72 0.55 15.28
N TYR A 162 15.22 0.51 14.06
CA TYR A 162 15.08 1.65 13.16
C TYR A 162 13.60 1.90 12.83
N VAL A 163 13.18 3.16 12.89
CA VAL A 163 11.76 3.55 12.96
C VAL A 163 10.93 3.22 11.71
N ASN A 164 11.56 3.15 10.54
CA ASN A 164 10.92 2.72 9.29
C ASN A 164 11.00 1.21 9.03
N GLY A 165 11.37 0.43 10.04
CA GLY A 165 11.34 -1.03 10.06
C GLY A 165 10.63 -1.58 11.28
N GLN A 166 9.93 -0.75 12.10
CA GLN A 166 9.09 -1.21 13.18
C GLN A 166 7.73 -1.70 12.67
N VAL A 167 6.99 -2.36 13.56
CA VAL A 167 5.62 -2.82 13.31
C VAL A 167 4.77 -1.68 12.74
N GLY A 168 4.02 -1.94 11.67
CA GLY A 168 3.15 -0.95 11.03
C GLY A 168 3.85 -0.07 9.99
N SER A 169 5.17 -0.17 9.81
CA SER A 169 5.86 0.51 8.70
C SER A 169 5.56 -0.15 7.35
N ILE A 170 5.54 0.63 6.28
CA ILE A 170 5.82 0.10 4.96
C ILE A 170 7.34 0.03 4.87
N TYR A 171 7.86 -1.20 4.90
CA TYR A 171 9.26 -1.49 5.21
C TYR A 171 10.25 -0.60 4.45
N LYS A 172 11.01 0.19 5.20
CA LYS A 172 11.99 1.20 4.75
C LYS A 172 11.45 2.30 3.84
N GLN A 173 10.11 2.45 3.70
CA GLN A 173 9.51 3.53 2.95
C GLN A 173 8.74 4.53 3.82
N SER A 174 8.07 4.06 4.89
CA SER A 174 7.35 4.94 5.81
C SER A 174 7.54 4.54 7.27
N ILE A 175 7.47 5.52 8.13
CA ILE A 175 7.40 5.34 9.59
C ILE A 175 5.93 5.18 9.97
N PRO A 176 5.54 4.25 10.85
CA PRO A 176 4.17 4.19 11.34
C PRO A 176 3.83 5.45 12.14
N LEU A 177 2.58 5.91 12.05
CA LEU A 177 2.09 7.09 12.77
C LEU A 177 2.09 6.90 14.30
N ALA A 178 2.03 5.66 14.75
CA ALA A 178 2.05 5.29 16.16
C ALA A 178 2.62 3.88 16.34
N ASN A 179 3.20 3.59 17.50
CA ASN A 179 3.47 2.23 17.95
C ASN A 179 2.30 1.75 18.83
N ALA A 180 1.44 0.93 18.25
CA ALA A 180 0.27 0.34 18.94
C ALA A 180 0.49 -1.12 19.35
N CYS A 181 1.76 -1.55 19.45
CA CYS A 181 2.13 -2.93 19.75
C CYS A 181 1.68 -3.36 21.16
N ARG A 182 0.97 -4.49 21.25
CA ARG A 182 0.62 -5.13 22.51
C ARG A 182 1.76 -5.99 23.01
N LYS A 183 1.68 -6.40 24.27
CA LYS A 183 2.68 -7.31 24.90
C LYS A 183 2.77 -8.64 24.16
N PRO A 184 3.96 -9.26 24.11
CA PRO A 184 4.08 -10.65 23.69
C PRO A 184 3.10 -11.55 24.46
N GLY A 185 2.48 -12.49 23.76
CA GLY A 185 1.41 -13.34 24.25
C GLY A 185 0.00 -12.85 23.92
N GLU A 186 -0.18 -11.56 23.64
CA GLU A 186 -1.48 -11.00 23.25
C GLU A 186 -1.69 -11.04 21.73
N TRP A 187 -2.94 -11.27 21.29
CA TRP A 187 -3.31 -11.17 19.89
C TRP A 187 -3.34 -9.70 19.45
N GLN A 188 -2.82 -9.45 18.28
CA GLN A 188 -2.77 -8.16 17.61
C GLN A 188 -3.49 -8.24 16.27
N THR A 189 -4.09 -7.15 15.83
CA THR A 189 -4.85 -7.08 14.59
C THR A 189 -4.21 -6.13 13.60
N TYR A 190 -4.31 -6.49 12.32
CA TYR A 190 -4.17 -5.56 11.22
C TYR A 190 -5.47 -5.50 10.43
N ASP A 191 -5.97 -4.29 10.20
CA ASP A 191 -7.01 -3.96 9.24
C ASP A 191 -6.40 -3.05 8.19
N VAL A 192 -6.42 -3.48 6.91
CA VAL A 192 -5.67 -2.84 5.84
C VAL A 192 -6.58 -2.59 4.63
N ILE A 193 -6.52 -1.40 4.08
CA ILE A 193 -7.05 -1.08 2.75
C ILE A 193 -5.86 -0.96 1.81
N TRP A 194 -5.82 -1.83 0.81
CA TRP A 194 -4.79 -1.86 -0.21
C TRP A 194 -5.35 -1.44 -1.57
N THR A 195 -4.69 -0.51 -2.21
CA THR A 195 -4.91 -0.13 -3.61
C THR A 195 -3.65 -0.48 -4.40
N ALA A 196 -3.79 -1.37 -5.37
CA ALA A 196 -2.68 -1.83 -6.19
C ALA A 196 -2.19 -0.72 -7.14
N PRO A 197 -0.91 -0.78 -7.54
CA PRO A 197 -0.40 0.11 -8.58
C PRO A 197 -1.06 -0.21 -9.93
N VAL A 198 -1.22 0.81 -10.75
CA VAL A 198 -1.68 0.66 -12.13
C VAL A 198 -0.53 0.94 -13.08
N PHE A 199 -0.39 0.13 -14.11
CA PHE A 199 0.65 0.27 -15.12
C PHE A 199 0.04 0.48 -16.50
N HIS A 200 0.71 1.26 -17.32
CA HIS A 200 0.42 1.36 -18.76
C HIS A 200 0.82 0.07 -19.49
N THR A 201 0.38 -0.06 -20.73
CA THR A 201 0.70 -1.24 -21.56
C THR A 201 2.19 -1.38 -21.88
N ASP A 202 2.95 -0.28 -21.81
CA ASP A 202 4.41 -0.27 -21.96
C ASP A 202 5.16 -0.62 -20.66
N GLY A 203 4.44 -0.89 -19.58
CA GLY A 203 4.99 -1.22 -18.26
C GLY A 203 5.36 -0.02 -17.39
N SER A 204 5.19 1.21 -17.87
CA SER A 204 5.39 2.41 -17.05
C SER A 204 4.28 2.58 -16.01
N LEU A 205 4.59 3.24 -14.90
CA LEU A 205 3.64 3.45 -13.81
C LEU A 205 2.59 4.50 -14.21
N ALA A 206 1.32 4.14 -14.17
CA ALA A 206 0.19 5.05 -14.35
C ALA A 206 -0.33 5.61 -13.02
N SER A 207 -0.38 4.76 -11.97
CA SER A 207 -0.79 5.18 -10.62
C SER A 207 -0.02 4.35 -9.57
N PRO A 208 0.53 4.99 -8.53
CA PRO A 208 1.24 4.29 -7.47
C PRO A 208 0.28 3.49 -6.58
N ALA A 209 0.84 2.48 -5.90
CA ALA A 209 0.14 1.75 -4.86
C ALA A 209 -0.13 2.65 -3.64
N ARG A 210 -1.24 2.39 -2.95
CA ARG A 210 -1.61 3.11 -1.72
C ARG A 210 -2.05 2.15 -0.62
N VAL A 211 -1.78 2.53 0.62
CA VAL A 211 -2.17 1.73 1.78
C VAL A 211 -2.68 2.61 2.91
N THR A 212 -3.78 2.18 3.51
CA THR A 212 -4.24 2.61 4.82
C THR A 212 -4.23 1.40 5.74
N ALA A 213 -3.59 1.49 6.89
CA ALA A 213 -3.48 0.37 7.81
C ALA A 213 -3.76 0.82 9.25
N PHE A 214 -4.53 -0.02 9.94
CA PHE A 214 -4.75 0.08 11.38
C PHE A 214 -4.08 -1.10 12.07
N HIS A 215 -3.35 -0.82 13.14
CA HIS A 215 -2.78 -1.83 14.02
C HIS A 215 -3.46 -1.73 15.38
N ASN A 216 -4.11 -2.81 15.82
CA ASN A 216 -4.91 -2.82 17.04
C ASN A 216 -5.96 -1.69 17.13
N GLY A 217 -6.58 -1.34 15.99
CA GLY A 217 -7.55 -0.25 15.88
C GLY A 217 -6.93 1.16 15.81
N VAL A 218 -5.61 1.30 15.90
CA VAL A 218 -4.89 2.58 15.78
C VAL A 218 -4.38 2.77 14.37
N LEU A 219 -4.66 3.92 13.75
CA LEU A 219 -4.18 4.26 12.42
C LEU A 219 -2.66 4.37 12.41
N VAL A 220 -1.99 3.50 11.63
CA VAL A 220 -0.52 3.49 11.51
C VAL A 220 -0.03 3.92 10.12
N GLN A 221 -0.84 3.75 9.07
CA GLN A 221 -0.60 4.28 7.73
C GLN A 221 -1.88 4.94 7.21
N ASN A 222 -1.81 6.17 6.74
CA ASN A 222 -2.96 6.93 6.23
C ASN A 222 -2.79 7.22 4.74
N ASN A 223 -3.40 6.42 3.89
CA ASN A 223 -3.37 6.56 2.43
C ASN A 223 -1.94 6.81 1.89
N PHE A 224 -0.97 6.10 2.50
CA PHE A 224 0.44 6.25 2.16
C PHE A 224 0.68 5.78 0.72
N GLU A 225 1.33 6.63 -0.08
CA GLU A 225 1.74 6.33 -1.44
C GLU A 225 3.10 5.64 -1.44
N LEU A 226 3.14 4.39 -1.90
CA LEU A 226 4.37 3.61 -1.98
C LEU A 226 5.24 4.09 -3.16
N LYS A 227 6.54 3.94 -3.02
CA LYS A 227 7.54 4.30 -4.04
C LYS A 227 7.97 3.10 -4.90
N GLY A 228 7.31 1.96 -4.73
CA GLY A 228 7.62 0.67 -5.37
C GLY A 228 7.67 -0.48 -4.39
N GLY A 229 8.14 -1.64 -4.83
CA GLY A 229 8.35 -2.80 -3.95
C GLY A 229 9.35 -2.47 -2.82
N THR A 230 9.08 -3.01 -1.63
CA THR A 230 9.94 -2.84 -0.45
C THR A 230 11.26 -3.61 -0.65
N ARG A 231 12.37 -3.07 -0.12
CA ARG A 231 13.68 -3.68 -0.27
C ARG A 231 14.48 -3.62 1.02
N TYR A 232 15.17 -4.72 1.32
CA TYR A 232 16.17 -4.71 2.40
C TYR A 232 17.37 -3.82 2.05
N ILE A 233 17.87 -3.94 0.80
CA ILE A 233 18.98 -3.13 0.28
C ILE A 233 18.52 -2.45 -1.02
N GLY A 234 18.83 -1.18 -1.15
CA GLY A 234 18.54 -0.37 -2.33
C GLY A 234 17.25 0.45 -2.21
N LEU A 235 16.97 1.24 -3.23
CA LEU A 235 15.78 2.08 -3.30
C LEU A 235 14.58 1.28 -3.82
N PRO A 236 13.36 1.60 -3.35
CA PRO A 236 12.14 1.00 -3.90
C PRO A 236 11.99 1.37 -5.37
N THR A 237 11.52 0.42 -6.16
CA THR A 237 11.23 0.62 -7.58
C THR A 237 9.98 -0.15 -7.95
N TYR A 238 9.20 0.39 -8.87
CA TYR A 238 8.08 -0.33 -9.47
C TYR A 238 8.58 -1.27 -10.58
N LYS A 239 8.01 -2.46 -10.62
CA LYS A 239 8.06 -3.40 -11.73
C LYS A 239 6.63 -3.76 -12.07
N ALA A 240 6.23 -3.64 -13.32
CA ALA A 240 4.86 -3.90 -13.74
C ALA A 240 4.42 -5.32 -13.37
N HIS A 241 3.23 -5.40 -12.78
CA HIS A 241 2.57 -6.65 -12.41
C HIS A 241 1.05 -6.46 -12.44
N GLY A 242 0.30 -7.54 -12.52
CA GLY A 242 -1.16 -7.56 -12.38
C GLY A 242 -1.61 -7.92 -10.96
N PRO A 243 -2.82 -8.50 -10.83
CA PRO A 243 -3.29 -9.06 -9.56
C PRO A 243 -2.24 -10.00 -8.97
N SER A 244 -2.01 -9.92 -7.68
CA SER A 244 -0.91 -10.63 -7.01
C SER A 244 -1.37 -11.33 -5.73
N PRO A 245 -0.74 -12.44 -5.33
CA PRO A 245 -1.04 -13.11 -4.07
C PRO A 245 -0.68 -12.22 -2.85
N ILE A 246 -1.35 -12.46 -1.73
CA ILE A 246 -0.93 -11.98 -0.42
C ILE A 246 0.06 -12.98 0.16
N LYS A 247 1.22 -12.52 0.67
CA LYS A 247 2.27 -13.38 1.19
C LYS A 247 2.52 -13.10 2.68
N LEU A 248 2.75 -14.16 3.45
CA LEU A 248 3.23 -14.09 4.82
C LEU A 248 4.68 -14.59 4.90
N GLN A 249 5.50 -13.84 5.61
CA GLN A 249 6.94 -14.09 5.69
C GLN A 249 7.29 -15.05 6.83
N ALA A 250 8.15 -16.00 6.52
CA ALA A 250 8.91 -16.78 7.49
C ALA A 250 10.31 -16.19 7.62
N HIS A 251 10.45 -15.17 8.46
CA HIS A 251 11.72 -14.47 8.64
C HIS A 251 12.78 -15.38 9.28
N GLY A 252 14.01 -15.28 8.79
CA GLY A 252 15.12 -16.18 9.17
C GLY A 252 15.82 -15.84 10.49
N ASP A 253 15.29 -14.93 11.31
CA ASP A 253 15.85 -14.61 12.61
C ASP A 253 15.77 -15.81 13.61
N PRO A 254 16.57 -15.83 14.68
CA PRO A 254 16.61 -16.97 15.61
C PRO A 254 15.49 -16.97 16.64
N SER A 255 14.63 -15.93 16.71
CA SER A 255 13.56 -15.85 17.70
C SER A 255 12.47 -16.90 17.47
N GLU A 256 11.62 -17.11 18.46
CA GLU A 256 10.51 -18.03 18.39
C GLU A 256 9.51 -17.62 17.29
N PRO A 257 8.88 -18.59 16.60
CA PRO A 257 7.97 -18.31 15.50
C PRO A 257 6.69 -17.63 15.99
N ILE A 258 6.20 -16.67 15.23
CA ILE A 258 4.92 -16.01 15.47
C ILE A 258 3.76 -16.86 14.94
N SER A 259 2.56 -16.50 15.35
CA SER A 259 1.33 -17.20 14.96
C SER A 259 0.32 -16.24 14.34
N PHE A 260 -0.55 -16.78 13.50
CA PHE A 260 -1.64 -16.07 12.83
C PHE A 260 -2.97 -16.78 13.08
N ARG A 261 -4.08 -16.06 12.95
CA ARG A 261 -5.45 -16.58 12.89
C ARG A 261 -6.37 -15.59 12.22
N ASN A 262 -7.61 -15.98 11.94
CA ASN A 262 -8.68 -15.12 11.44
C ASN A 262 -8.19 -14.22 10.28
N ILE A 263 -7.86 -14.86 9.14
CA ILE A 263 -7.36 -14.13 7.97
C ILE A 263 -8.44 -14.13 6.89
N TRP A 264 -8.87 -12.97 6.49
CA TRP A 264 -9.82 -12.81 5.38
C TRP A 264 -9.51 -11.57 4.55
N VAL A 265 -9.94 -11.62 3.29
CA VAL A 265 -9.81 -10.53 2.33
C VAL A 265 -11.16 -10.27 1.68
N ARG A 266 -11.49 -9.00 1.50
CA ARG A 266 -12.68 -8.54 0.79
C ARG A 266 -12.22 -7.75 -0.44
N PRO A 267 -12.39 -8.26 -1.67
CA PRO A 267 -12.08 -7.51 -2.90
C PRO A 267 -12.91 -6.23 -3.02
N LEU A 268 -12.31 -5.18 -3.60
CA LEU A 268 -12.91 -3.84 -3.77
C LEU A 268 -13.03 -3.48 -5.26
#